data_b1298a0513c027fee480a70df00a84a7
#
_entry.id   b1298a0513c027fee480a70df00a84a7
#
_cell.length_a   1.000
_cell.length_b   1.000
_cell.length_c   1.000
_cell.angle_alpha   90.00
_cell.angle_beta   90.00
_cell.angle_gamma   90.00
#
_symmetry.space_group_name_H-M   'P 1'
#
loop_
_entity.id
_entity.type
_entity.pdbx_description
1 polymer ?
#
loop_
_entity_poly.entity_id
_entity_poly.type
_entity_poly.pdbx_seq_one_letter_code
_entity_poly.pdbx_strand_id
1 'polypeptide(L)'
;MKKIISYIIIGLFLPLFFFSCNGKKDKGMRTDTPTSGTIQFVADESFSPIIEEERKQFEFEYPKAHLKPLYIDEVTGLQMLKDFKTCLLITSRKLTDHELAYIKLKSNIIAQSFPIGYDGVAFIVNKENNDTCITVKDIKRILTGESTNWK
;
A
#
# COMPACT_ATOMS: atom_id res chain seq x y z
N MET A 1 45.95 44.65 32.10
CA MET A 1 45.07 43.59 32.64
C MET A 1 43.73 43.43 31.96
N LYS A 2 42.95 44.48 31.69
CA LYS A 2 41.62 44.37 31.02
C LYS A 2 41.64 43.74 29.62
N LYS A 3 42.66 44.01 28.79
CA LYS A 3 42.80 43.45 27.43
C LYS A 3 43.12 41.94 27.43
N ILE A 4 43.92 41.46 28.39
CA ILE A 4 44.29 40.06 28.50
C ILE A 4 43.07 39.21 28.93
N ILE A 5 42.25 39.71 29.84
CA ILE A 5 41.00 39.06 30.27
C ILE A 5 40.00 38.93 29.11
N SER A 6 39.93 39.97 28.22
CA SER A 6 39.07 39.93 27.05
C SER A 6 39.43 38.82 26.05
N TYR A 7 40.74 38.63 25.83
CA TYR A 7 41.22 37.53 24.93
C TYR A 7 41.02 36.12 25.54
N ILE A 8 41.11 35.99 26.85
CA ILE A 8 40.85 34.72 27.53
C ILE A 8 39.35 34.37 27.45
N ILE A 9 38.44 35.32 27.58
CA ILE A 9 36.99 35.10 27.42
C ILE A 9 36.62 34.73 26.00
N ILE A 10 37.22 35.39 24.98
CA ILE A 10 36.98 35.07 23.58
C ILE A 10 37.52 33.67 23.24
N GLY A 11 38.73 33.31 23.73
CA GLY A 11 39.31 31.97 23.52
C GLY A 11 38.55 30.84 24.17
N LEU A 12 37.88 31.10 25.31
CA LEU A 12 37.06 30.11 26.01
C LEU A 12 35.68 29.88 25.35
N PHE A 13 35.17 30.90 24.65
CA PHE A 13 33.85 30.82 23.99
C PHE A 13 33.91 30.20 22.57
N LEU A 14 35.09 30.22 21.93
CA LEU A 14 35.26 29.71 20.54
C LEU A 14 35.04 28.20 20.41
N PRO A 15 35.45 27.31 21.34
CA PRO A 15 35.23 25.88 21.17
C PRO A 15 33.78 25.41 21.38
N LEU A 16 32.90 26.24 21.95
CA LEU A 16 31.48 25.87 22.21
C LEU A 16 30.64 25.78 20.92
N PHE A 17 31.08 26.41 19.82
CA PHE A 17 30.37 26.33 18.54
C PHE A 17 30.62 25.07 17.71
N PHE A 18 31.63 24.28 18.04
CA PHE A 18 31.97 23.07 17.29
C PHE A 18 31.27 21.79 17.78
N PHE A 19 30.52 21.85 18.90
CA PHE A 19 29.83 20.66 19.44
C PHE A 19 28.37 20.53 18.98
N SER A 20 27.88 21.38 18.08
CA SER A 20 26.45 21.43 17.71
C SER A 20 26.09 20.64 16.47
N CYS A 21 26.84 19.63 16.07
CA CYS A 21 26.44 18.76 14.94
C CYS A 21 26.76 17.29 15.21
N ASN A 22 26.24 16.76 16.32
CA ASN A 22 26.12 15.32 16.44
C ASN A 22 24.64 14.97 16.40
N GLY A 23 24.03 15.16 15.22
CA GLY A 23 22.68 14.68 14.95
C GLY A 23 22.68 13.15 15.12
N LYS A 24 22.21 12.68 16.27
CA LYS A 24 21.78 11.29 16.38
C LYS A 24 20.84 11.07 15.21
N LYS A 25 21.22 10.19 14.27
CA LYS A 25 20.28 9.63 13.29
C LYS A 25 19.19 8.96 14.12
N ASP A 26 18.06 9.64 14.26
CA ASP A 26 16.87 9.05 14.83
C ASP A 26 16.56 7.80 14.03
N LYS A 27 16.70 6.63 14.65
CA LYS A 27 16.41 5.31 14.05
C LYS A 27 14.93 5.13 13.67
N GLY A 28 14.16 6.22 13.61
CA GLY A 28 12.73 6.21 13.30
C GLY A 28 12.30 7.17 12.18
N MET A 29 13.17 8.03 11.70
CA MET A 29 12.80 8.94 10.60
C MET A 29 12.89 8.17 9.28
N ARG A 30 11.73 7.97 8.63
CA ARG A 30 11.69 7.41 7.27
C ARG A 30 12.50 8.32 6.35
N THR A 31 13.53 7.75 5.73
CA THR A 31 14.36 8.43 4.72
C THR A 31 13.91 8.11 3.30
N ASP A 32 12.74 7.46 3.17
CA ASP A 32 12.19 7.04 1.91
C ASP A 32 11.72 8.23 1.08
N THR A 33 11.97 8.18 -0.20
CA THR A 33 11.48 9.14 -1.20
C THR A 33 10.55 8.41 -2.17
N PRO A 34 9.81 9.10 -3.05
CA PRO A 34 8.97 8.44 -4.06
C PRO A 34 9.72 7.46 -4.97
N THR A 35 11.05 7.60 -5.11
CA THR A 35 11.89 6.81 -6.01
C THR A 35 13.00 6.04 -5.31
N SER A 36 13.00 6.01 -3.99
CA SER A 36 13.98 5.25 -3.20
C SER A 36 13.43 4.84 -1.84
N GLY A 37 13.87 3.70 -1.34
CA GLY A 37 13.45 3.14 -0.07
C GLY A 37 12.79 1.77 -0.21
N THR A 38 12.24 1.25 0.87
CA THR A 38 11.54 -0.05 0.87
C THR A 38 10.13 0.14 1.40
N ILE A 39 9.13 -0.23 0.61
CA ILE A 39 7.74 -0.28 1.04
C ILE A 39 7.23 -1.71 1.05
N GLN A 40 6.58 -2.10 2.13
CA GLN A 40 5.79 -3.32 2.21
C GLN A 40 4.32 -2.95 2.11
N PHE A 41 3.58 -3.66 1.27
CA PHE A 41 2.14 -3.47 1.10
C PHE A 41 1.44 -4.80 0.90
N VAL A 42 0.13 -4.79 1.09
CA VAL A 42 -0.72 -5.96 0.95
C VAL A 42 -1.50 -5.87 -0.36
N ALA A 43 -1.65 -6.99 -1.03
CA ALA A 43 -2.47 -7.10 -2.23
C ALA A 43 -3.24 -8.43 -2.21
N ASP A 44 -4.43 -8.42 -2.79
CA ASP A 44 -5.15 -9.65 -3.09
C ASP A 44 -4.32 -10.51 -4.04
N GLU A 45 -4.23 -11.81 -3.77
CA GLU A 45 -3.38 -12.74 -4.51
C GLU A 45 -3.77 -12.86 -6.00
N SER A 46 -5.03 -12.57 -6.36
CA SER A 46 -5.50 -12.57 -7.75
C SER A 46 -4.80 -11.51 -8.61
N PHE A 47 -4.28 -10.44 -8.00
CA PHE A 47 -3.54 -9.38 -8.69
C PHE A 47 -2.04 -9.63 -8.79
N SER A 48 -1.54 -10.73 -8.22
CA SER A 48 -0.10 -11.00 -8.19
C SER A 48 0.59 -10.96 -9.56
N PRO A 49 0.03 -11.49 -10.66
CA PRO A 49 0.71 -11.45 -11.96
C PRO A 49 0.95 -10.01 -12.45
N ILE A 50 -0.07 -9.17 -12.32
CA ILE A 50 0.01 -7.77 -12.79
C ILE A 50 0.94 -6.94 -11.91
N ILE A 51 0.83 -7.12 -10.59
CA ILE A 51 1.65 -6.39 -9.62
C ILE A 51 3.14 -6.76 -9.76
N GLU A 52 3.46 -8.02 -10.02
CA GLU A 52 4.84 -8.44 -10.21
C GLU A 52 5.48 -7.84 -11.47
N GLU A 53 4.72 -7.68 -12.55
CA GLU A 53 5.22 -7.02 -13.76
C GLU A 53 5.45 -5.52 -13.52
N GLU A 54 4.48 -4.84 -12.91
CA GLU A 54 4.61 -3.43 -12.56
C GLU A 54 5.75 -3.18 -11.55
N ARG A 55 5.91 -4.08 -10.56
CA ARG A 55 7.01 -4.03 -9.61
C ARG A 55 8.37 -4.09 -10.30
N LYS A 56 8.56 -5.06 -11.20
CA LYS A 56 9.81 -5.21 -11.95
C LYS A 56 10.13 -3.97 -12.79
N GLN A 57 9.11 -3.43 -13.46
CA GLN A 57 9.26 -2.21 -14.27
C GLN A 57 9.64 -1.02 -13.39
N PHE A 58 8.96 -0.84 -12.27
CA PHE A 58 9.23 0.26 -11.33
C PHE A 58 10.64 0.16 -10.72
N GLU A 59 11.05 -1.02 -10.25
CA GLU A 59 12.38 -1.23 -9.66
C GLU A 59 13.49 -1.12 -10.72
N PHE A 60 13.22 -1.43 -11.98
CA PHE A 60 14.14 -1.20 -13.09
C PHE A 60 14.35 0.29 -13.35
N GLU A 61 13.27 1.07 -13.34
CA GLU A 61 13.34 2.53 -13.52
C GLU A 61 13.95 3.23 -12.30
N TYR A 62 13.65 2.73 -11.09
CA TYR A 62 14.12 3.27 -9.82
C TYR A 62 14.90 2.24 -9.01
N PRO A 63 16.19 1.98 -9.32
CA PRO A 63 16.97 0.90 -8.70
C PRO A 63 17.20 1.02 -7.18
N LYS A 64 16.88 2.17 -6.59
CA LYS A 64 16.93 2.40 -5.14
C LYS A 64 15.59 2.17 -4.44
N ALA A 65 14.55 1.85 -5.19
CA ALA A 65 13.24 1.52 -4.66
C ALA A 65 13.07 0.01 -4.59
N HIS A 66 12.49 -0.49 -3.50
CA HIS A 66 12.23 -1.91 -3.29
C HIS A 66 10.79 -2.09 -2.83
N LEU A 67 9.99 -2.72 -3.66
CA LEU A 67 8.59 -3.01 -3.41
C LEU A 67 8.45 -4.43 -2.88
N LYS A 68 7.83 -4.61 -1.71
CA LYS A 68 7.63 -5.92 -1.06
C LYS A 68 6.13 -6.19 -0.93
N PRO A 69 5.47 -6.70 -1.98
CA PRO A 69 4.08 -7.11 -1.89
C PRO A 69 3.92 -8.34 -1.00
N LEU A 70 2.88 -8.35 -0.20
CA LEU A 70 2.39 -9.52 0.53
C LEU A 70 1.06 -9.92 -0.07
N TYR A 71 1.01 -11.07 -0.74
CA TYR A 71 -0.19 -11.59 -1.39
C TYR A 71 -0.98 -12.44 -0.42
N ILE A 72 -2.21 -12.04 -0.16
CA ILE A 72 -3.15 -12.72 0.73
C ILE A 72 -4.57 -12.50 0.24
N ASP A 73 -5.52 -13.23 0.80
CA ASP A 73 -6.93 -13.04 0.49
C ASP A 73 -7.46 -11.65 0.91
N GLU A 74 -8.49 -11.18 0.21
CA GLU A 74 -9.07 -9.84 0.42
C GLU A 74 -9.54 -9.62 1.87
N VAL A 75 -10.15 -10.61 2.49
CA VAL A 75 -10.71 -10.47 3.85
C VAL A 75 -9.61 -10.24 4.87
N THR A 76 -8.55 -11.05 4.79
CA THR A 76 -7.38 -10.90 5.65
C THR A 76 -6.65 -9.57 5.38
N GLY A 77 -6.53 -9.18 4.11
CA GLY A 77 -5.93 -7.89 3.73
C GLY A 77 -6.68 -6.70 4.31
N LEU A 78 -8.00 -6.71 4.22
CA LEU A 78 -8.87 -5.69 4.82
C LEU A 78 -8.76 -5.67 6.36
N GLN A 79 -8.64 -6.84 6.98
CA GLN A 79 -8.43 -6.89 8.43
C GLN A 79 -7.08 -6.29 8.82
N MET A 80 -6.01 -6.59 8.08
CA MET A 80 -4.69 -5.99 8.30
C MET A 80 -4.70 -4.47 8.15
N LEU A 81 -5.45 -3.94 7.18
CA LEU A 81 -5.62 -2.50 7.00
C LEU A 81 -6.35 -1.88 8.20
N LYS A 82 -7.44 -2.49 8.67
CA LYS A 82 -8.21 -2.05 9.85
C LYS A 82 -7.41 -2.13 11.15
N ASP A 83 -6.48 -3.08 11.24
CA ASP A 83 -5.58 -3.25 12.38
C ASP A 83 -4.30 -2.41 12.29
N PHE A 84 -4.18 -1.58 11.25
CA PHE A 84 -2.99 -0.74 11.01
C PHE A 84 -1.68 -1.53 10.85
N LYS A 85 -1.78 -2.81 10.43
CA LYS A 85 -0.63 -3.65 10.11
C LYS A 85 -0.06 -3.37 8.71
N THR A 86 -0.87 -2.74 7.87
CA THR A 86 -0.46 -2.22 6.55
C THR A 86 -1.04 -0.82 6.36
N CYS A 87 -0.36 0.00 5.58
CA CYS A 87 -0.84 1.33 5.19
C CYS A 87 -1.33 1.39 3.73
N LEU A 88 -1.09 0.34 2.96
CA LEU A 88 -1.50 0.23 1.55
C LEU A 88 -2.05 -1.17 1.29
N LEU A 89 -3.25 -1.22 0.72
CA LEU A 89 -3.92 -2.44 0.29
C LEU A 89 -4.41 -2.28 -1.15
N ILE A 90 -4.10 -3.25 -1.99
CA ILE A 90 -4.67 -3.40 -3.33
C ILE A 90 -5.75 -4.49 -3.27
N THR A 91 -6.98 -4.11 -3.60
CA THR A 91 -8.18 -4.94 -3.43
C THR A 91 -9.17 -4.70 -4.56
N SER A 92 -10.08 -5.63 -4.80
CA SER A 92 -11.09 -5.57 -5.86
C SER A 92 -12.23 -4.59 -5.56
N ARG A 93 -12.42 -4.16 -4.32
CA ARG A 93 -13.51 -3.30 -3.90
C ARG A 93 -13.06 -2.06 -3.13
N LYS A 94 -13.91 -1.06 -3.12
CA LYS A 94 -13.75 0.09 -2.23
C LYS A 94 -14.08 -0.27 -0.79
N LEU A 95 -13.50 0.48 0.14
CA LEU A 95 -13.92 0.45 1.54
C LEU A 95 -15.36 0.94 1.67
N THR A 96 -16.13 0.28 2.52
CA THR A 96 -17.48 0.70 2.88
C THR A 96 -17.44 1.93 3.80
N ASP A 97 -18.54 2.69 3.86
CA ASP A 97 -18.64 3.85 4.75
C ASP A 97 -18.41 3.47 6.23
N HIS A 98 -18.85 2.28 6.62
CA HIS A 98 -18.63 1.75 7.96
C HIS A 98 -17.14 1.49 8.24
N GLU A 99 -16.41 0.91 7.28
CA GLU A 99 -14.98 0.65 7.40
C GLU A 99 -14.17 1.97 7.44
N LEU A 100 -14.56 2.94 6.63
CA LEU A 100 -13.96 4.28 6.63
C LEU A 100 -14.18 4.98 7.98
N ALA A 101 -15.41 4.92 8.51
CA ALA A 101 -15.73 5.49 9.82
C ALA A 101 -14.94 4.80 10.94
N TYR A 102 -14.81 3.47 10.91
CA TYR A 102 -14.05 2.70 11.87
C TYR A 102 -12.57 3.12 11.90
N ILE A 103 -11.93 3.18 10.71
CA ILE A 103 -10.51 3.60 10.59
C ILE A 103 -10.33 5.02 11.12
N LYS A 104 -11.22 5.94 10.75
CA LYS A 104 -11.18 7.34 11.21
C LYS A 104 -11.31 7.46 12.72
N LEU A 105 -12.26 6.75 13.32
CA LEU A 105 -12.48 6.78 14.79
C LEU A 105 -11.29 6.20 15.55
N LYS A 106 -10.68 5.13 15.04
CA LYS A 106 -9.62 4.41 15.76
C LYS A 106 -8.25 5.09 15.65
N SER A 107 -7.95 5.78 14.55
CA SER A 107 -6.61 6.31 14.25
C SER A 107 -6.58 7.79 13.90
N ASN A 108 -7.72 8.43 13.74
CA ASN A 108 -7.85 9.77 13.18
C ASN A 108 -7.24 9.91 11.76
N ILE A 109 -7.08 8.80 11.04
CA ILE A 109 -6.59 8.76 9.66
C ILE A 109 -7.80 8.68 8.73
N ILE A 110 -7.74 9.41 7.61
CA ILE A 110 -8.73 9.32 6.54
C ILE A 110 -8.16 8.39 5.47
N ALA A 111 -8.68 7.16 5.39
CA ALA A 111 -8.33 6.24 4.32
C ALA A 111 -8.90 6.74 2.99
N GLN A 112 -8.10 6.65 1.93
CA GLN A 112 -8.48 7.04 0.58
C GLN A 112 -8.43 5.82 -0.34
N SER A 113 -9.41 5.71 -1.25
CA SER A 113 -9.47 4.66 -2.26
C SER A 113 -9.31 5.28 -3.65
N PHE A 114 -8.38 4.74 -4.42
CA PHE A 114 -8.12 5.17 -5.80
C PHE A 114 -8.33 3.99 -6.74
N PRO A 115 -9.14 4.12 -7.80
CA PRO A 115 -9.20 3.10 -8.85
C PRO A 115 -7.90 3.13 -9.64
N ILE A 116 -7.23 1.97 -9.76
CA ILE A 116 -6.01 1.80 -10.54
C ILE A 116 -6.26 1.07 -11.85
N GLY A 117 -7.40 0.40 -12.00
CA GLY A 117 -7.81 -0.30 -13.21
C GLY A 117 -9.21 -0.85 -13.09
N TYR A 118 -9.71 -1.39 -14.19
CA TYR A 118 -10.97 -2.10 -14.28
C TYR A 118 -10.69 -3.48 -14.86
N ASP A 119 -11.27 -4.49 -14.25
CA ASP A 119 -11.21 -5.88 -14.73
C ASP A 119 -12.59 -6.36 -15.14
N GLY A 120 -12.63 -7.44 -15.93
CA GLY A 120 -13.84 -8.04 -16.41
C GLY A 120 -13.78 -9.57 -16.32
N VAL A 121 -14.90 -10.17 -15.93
CA VAL A 121 -15.05 -11.64 -15.92
C VAL A 121 -15.71 -12.04 -17.22
N ALA A 122 -15.03 -12.92 -17.98
CA ALA A 122 -15.57 -13.53 -19.19
C ALA A 122 -15.98 -14.99 -18.91
N PHE A 123 -17.18 -15.34 -19.26
CA PHE A 123 -17.65 -16.73 -19.25
C PHE A 123 -17.33 -17.36 -20.60
N ILE A 124 -16.62 -18.47 -20.58
CA ILE A 124 -16.27 -19.21 -21.79
C ILE A 124 -16.99 -20.54 -21.80
N VAL A 125 -17.39 -20.97 -22.99
CA VAL A 125 -18.02 -22.27 -23.25
C VAL A 125 -17.23 -23.02 -24.29
N ASN A 126 -17.38 -24.34 -24.32
CA ASN A 126 -16.84 -25.15 -25.44
C ASN A 126 -17.44 -24.66 -26.76
N LYS A 127 -16.63 -24.62 -27.83
CA LYS A 127 -17.07 -24.17 -29.17
C LYS A 127 -18.19 -25.04 -29.75
N GLU A 128 -18.37 -26.27 -29.27
CA GLU A 128 -19.46 -27.18 -29.67
C GLU A 128 -20.75 -26.96 -28.88
N ASN A 129 -20.74 -26.08 -27.89
CA ASN A 129 -21.92 -25.68 -27.13
C ASN A 129 -22.75 -24.69 -27.97
N ASN A 130 -24.01 -25.05 -28.23
CA ASN A 130 -24.94 -24.19 -28.96
C ASN A 130 -25.44 -23.02 -28.15
N ASP A 131 -25.38 -23.09 -26.80
CA ASP A 131 -25.75 -22.01 -25.89
C ASP A 131 -24.58 -21.08 -25.68
N THR A 132 -24.55 -19.98 -26.43
CA THR A 132 -23.50 -18.97 -26.40
C THR A 132 -23.89 -17.69 -25.61
N CYS A 133 -25.14 -17.64 -25.14
CA CYS A 133 -25.68 -16.48 -24.42
C CYS A 133 -26.20 -16.89 -23.07
N ILE A 134 -25.74 -16.19 -22.01
CA ILE A 134 -26.25 -16.34 -20.64
C ILE A 134 -26.56 -14.96 -20.07
N THR A 135 -27.69 -14.84 -19.38
CA THR A 135 -28.03 -13.56 -18.74
C THR A 135 -27.39 -13.45 -17.35
N VAL A 136 -27.13 -12.22 -16.90
CA VAL A 136 -26.66 -11.98 -15.53
C VAL A 136 -27.60 -12.54 -14.47
N LYS A 137 -28.91 -12.59 -14.75
CA LYS A 137 -29.93 -13.18 -13.89
C LYS A 137 -29.72 -14.71 -13.78
N ASP A 138 -29.43 -15.38 -14.88
CA ASP A 138 -29.22 -16.83 -14.90
C ASP A 138 -27.90 -17.20 -14.19
N ILE A 139 -26.84 -16.42 -14.41
CA ILE A 139 -25.58 -16.56 -13.66
C ILE A 139 -25.84 -16.47 -12.16
N LYS A 140 -26.60 -15.46 -11.72
CA LYS A 140 -26.93 -15.28 -10.30
C LYS A 140 -27.72 -16.50 -9.76
N ARG A 141 -28.70 -16.99 -10.49
CA ARG A 141 -29.51 -18.18 -10.10
C ARG A 141 -28.66 -19.45 -10.00
N ILE A 142 -27.68 -19.61 -10.88
CA ILE A 142 -26.74 -20.74 -10.85
C ILE A 142 -25.84 -20.64 -9.62
N LEU A 143 -25.24 -19.47 -9.38
CA LEU A 143 -24.33 -19.26 -8.27
C LEU A 143 -25.03 -19.33 -6.89
N THR A 144 -26.32 -19.00 -6.81
CA THR A 144 -27.13 -19.15 -5.60
C THR A 144 -27.71 -20.55 -5.40
N GLY A 145 -27.54 -21.46 -6.37
CA GLY A 145 -28.10 -22.82 -6.31
C GLY A 145 -29.59 -22.92 -6.63
N GLU A 146 -30.22 -21.82 -7.06
CA GLU A 146 -31.63 -21.83 -7.50
C GLU A 146 -31.82 -22.60 -8.79
N SER A 147 -30.80 -22.67 -9.64
CA SER A 147 -30.81 -23.44 -10.88
C SER A 147 -29.67 -24.45 -10.85
N THR A 148 -30.03 -25.73 -10.88
CA THR A 148 -29.09 -26.86 -10.81
C THR A 148 -28.92 -27.59 -12.14
N ASN A 149 -29.73 -27.26 -13.14
CA ASN A 149 -29.70 -27.88 -14.48
C ASN A 149 -29.72 -26.82 -15.57
N TRP A 150 -29.00 -27.10 -16.66
CA TRP A 150 -29.14 -26.39 -17.92
C TRP A 150 -30.49 -26.76 -18.57
N LYS A 151 -31.19 -25.77 -19.02
CA LYS A 151 -32.40 -25.98 -19.84
C LYS A 151 -32.10 -25.65 -21.28
#